data_a07fafe6a4a5282d07fe995388a879fd
#
_entry.id   a07fafe6a4a5282d07fe995388a879fd
#
_cell.length_a   1.000
_cell.length_b   1.000
_cell.length_c   1.000
_cell.angle_alpha   90.00
_cell.angle_beta   90.00
_cell.angle_gamma   90.00
#
_symmetry.space_group_name_H-M   'P 1'
#
loop_
_entity.id
_entity.type
_entity.pdbx_description
1 polymer ?
#
loop_
_entity_poly.entity_id
_entity_poly.type
_entity_poly.pdbx_seq_one_letter_code
_entity_poly.pdbx_strand_id
1 'polypeptide(L)'
;TQVPYSYFKKTIKEFPLPLEGKFGVGMLFMPRDEHLRNRVKKMLETIVIKEGMEFLGWREVPTVPKVLGQKALDAMPSIWQCFIKKPHGINKGIEFDRILYQTRRIFEQSNFDDTYVCSFSSRTIVYKGMFLVGQLRSFFKDLQDDEYKSAIALVHSRFSTNTMPSWQRAHPNRFIVH
;
A
#
# COMPACT_ATOMS: atom_id res chain seq x y z
N THR A 1 9.76 3.69 -1.52
CA THR A 1 10.20 4.71 -0.55
C THR A 1 10.09 4.18 0.88
N GLN A 2 10.73 4.85 1.84
CA GLN A 2 10.50 4.59 3.26
C GLN A 2 9.12 5.12 3.70
N VAL A 3 8.62 4.67 4.86
CA VAL A 3 7.38 5.17 5.46
C VAL A 3 7.58 6.63 5.89
N PRO A 4 6.85 7.60 5.31
CA PRO A 4 7.06 9.02 5.58
C PRO A 4 6.30 9.45 6.84
N TYR A 5 6.88 9.26 8.01
CA TYR A 5 6.19 9.52 9.29
C TYR A 5 5.65 10.94 9.43
N SER A 6 6.48 11.96 9.13
CA SER A 6 6.06 13.38 9.25
C SER A 6 4.87 13.70 8.36
N TYR A 7 4.87 13.17 7.13
CA TYR A 7 3.76 13.32 6.20
C TYR A 7 2.46 12.71 6.74
N PHE A 8 2.51 11.46 7.21
CA PHE A 8 1.31 10.80 7.76
C PHE A 8 0.81 11.46 9.04
N LYS A 9 1.71 11.89 9.92
CA LYS A 9 1.35 12.63 11.14
C LYS A 9 0.63 13.95 10.82
N LYS A 10 1.02 14.63 9.73
CA LYS A 10 0.38 15.85 9.24
C LYS A 10 -0.98 15.57 8.62
N THR A 11 -1.10 14.51 7.81
CA THR A 11 -2.25 14.30 6.93
C THR A 11 -3.35 13.42 7.52
N ILE A 12 -3.02 12.44 8.37
CA ILE A 12 -3.99 11.55 8.99
C ILE A 12 -4.57 12.21 10.25
N LYS A 13 -5.90 12.42 10.24
CA LYS A 13 -6.66 13.01 11.36
C LYS A 13 -7.74 12.06 11.89
N GLU A 14 -8.07 11.03 11.13
CA GLU A 14 -9.18 10.11 11.38
C GLU A 14 -8.89 9.14 12.54
N PHE A 15 -7.63 8.90 12.81
CA PHE A 15 -7.19 8.03 13.91
C PHE A 15 -5.82 8.47 14.45
N PRO A 16 -5.51 8.17 15.73
CA PRO A 16 -4.22 8.51 16.32
C PRO A 16 -3.10 7.67 15.70
N LEU A 17 -2.10 8.34 15.14
CA LEU A 17 -0.94 7.68 14.56
C LEU A 17 0.13 7.45 15.65
N PRO A 18 0.58 6.18 15.90
CA PRO A 18 1.66 5.91 16.83
C PRO A 18 2.99 6.55 16.39
N LEU A 19 3.97 6.57 17.28
CA LEU A 19 5.32 7.07 16.98
C LEU A 19 5.97 6.28 15.84
N GLU A 20 6.94 6.89 15.19
CA GLU A 20 7.72 6.30 14.10
C GLU A 20 8.27 4.91 14.45
N GLY A 21 8.09 3.95 13.53
CA GLY A 21 8.45 2.55 13.72
C GLY A 21 7.53 1.75 14.65
N LYS A 22 6.46 2.36 15.16
CA LYS A 22 5.44 1.70 16.00
C LYS A 22 4.17 1.33 15.24
N PHE A 23 4.15 1.48 13.93
CA PHE A 23 3.05 1.06 13.05
C PHE A 23 3.57 0.55 11.72
N GLY A 24 2.78 -0.28 11.06
CA GLY A 24 2.97 -0.73 9.69
C GLY A 24 1.96 -0.10 8.75
N VAL A 25 2.31 -0.03 7.48
CA VAL A 25 1.45 0.50 6.41
C VAL A 25 1.28 -0.55 5.32
N GLY A 26 0.03 -0.88 5.00
CA GLY A 26 -0.33 -1.63 3.81
C GLY A 26 -0.71 -0.69 2.68
N MET A 27 -0.25 -0.95 1.46
CA MET A 27 -0.69 -0.28 0.23
C MET A 27 -1.41 -1.31 -0.63
N LEU A 28 -2.68 -1.06 -0.95
CA LEU A 28 -3.54 -2.03 -1.61
C LEU A 28 -4.23 -1.43 -2.84
N PHE A 29 -4.31 -2.24 -3.89
CA PHE A 29 -5.27 -2.07 -4.97
C PHE A 29 -6.52 -2.87 -4.61
N MET A 30 -7.68 -2.25 -4.67
CA MET A 30 -8.96 -2.81 -4.28
C MET A 30 -10.01 -2.65 -5.37
N PRO A 31 -11.11 -3.43 -5.34
CA PRO A 31 -12.24 -3.25 -6.23
C PRO A 31 -12.80 -1.82 -6.19
N ARG A 32 -13.27 -1.34 -7.34
CA ARG A 32 -14.00 -0.07 -7.42
C ARG A 32 -15.38 -0.16 -6.77
N ASP A 33 -16.00 -1.33 -6.87
CA ASP A 33 -17.26 -1.60 -6.22
C ASP A 33 -17.13 -1.45 -4.70
N GLU A 34 -17.99 -0.65 -4.11
CA GLU A 34 -17.92 -0.31 -2.69
C GLU A 34 -18.25 -1.50 -1.79
N HIS A 35 -19.21 -2.34 -2.16
CA HIS A 35 -19.58 -3.52 -1.39
C HIS A 35 -18.44 -4.52 -1.33
N LEU A 36 -17.85 -4.82 -2.48
CA LEU A 36 -16.69 -5.72 -2.56
C LEU A 36 -15.50 -5.14 -1.78
N ARG A 37 -15.23 -3.85 -1.95
CA ARG A 37 -14.16 -3.15 -1.23
C ARG A 37 -14.35 -3.22 0.30
N ASN A 38 -15.56 -3.02 0.78
CA ASN A 38 -15.86 -3.09 2.22
C ASN A 38 -15.70 -4.51 2.77
N ARG A 39 -16.03 -5.55 1.99
CA ARG A 39 -15.76 -6.95 2.36
C ARG A 39 -14.26 -7.22 2.47
N VAL A 40 -13.47 -6.73 1.52
CA VAL A 40 -12.00 -6.83 1.52
C VAL A 40 -11.41 -6.15 2.77
N LYS A 41 -11.86 -4.93 3.06
CA LYS A 41 -11.45 -4.17 4.25
C LYS A 41 -11.73 -4.95 5.53
N LYS A 42 -12.97 -5.42 5.71
CA LYS A 42 -13.38 -6.16 6.89
C LYS A 42 -12.62 -7.47 7.08
N MET A 43 -12.30 -8.16 5.98
CA MET A 43 -11.49 -9.38 6.05
C MET A 43 -10.07 -9.08 6.54
N LEU A 44 -9.41 -8.05 5.99
CA LEU A 44 -8.07 -7.68 6.42
C LEU A 44 -8.05 -7.22 7.89
N GLU A 45 -9.01 -6.41 8.32
CA GLU A 45 -9.18 -6.01 9.72
C GLU A 45 -9.30 -7.22 10.65
N THR A 46 -10.14 -8.19 10.26
CA THR A 46 -10.33 -9.43 11.03
C THR A 46 -9.05 -10.24 11.15
N ILE A 47 -8.29 -10.37 10.05
CA ILE A 47 -7.02 -11.09 10.06
C ILE A 47 -5.99 -10.37 10.93
N VAL A 48 -5.86 -9.06 10.81
CA VAL A 48 -4.94 -8.25 11.64
C VAL A 48 -5.21 -8.46 13.13
N ILE A 49 -6.48 -8.44 13.53
CA ILE A 49 -6.90 -8.65 14.93
C ILE A 49 -6.59 -10.08 15.37
N LYS A 50 -6.88 -11.08 14.53
CA LYS A 50 -6.58 -12.51 14.83
C LYS A 50 -5.08 -12.77 14.99
N GLU A 51 -4.24 -12.04 14.25
CA GLU A 51 -2.77 -12.10 14.38
C GLU A 51 -2.23 -11.29 15.57
N GLY A 52 -3.10 -10.82 16.46
CA GLY A 52 -2.74 -10.15 17.71
C GLY A 52 -2.31 -8.70 17.55
N MET A 53 -2.69 -8.05 16.45
CA MET A 53 -2.39 -6.64 16.20
C MET A 53 -3.63 -5.75 16.32
N GLU A 54 -3.41 -4.46 16.53
CA GLU A 54 -4.47 -3.45 16.53
C GLU A 54 -4.54 -2.79 15.16
N PHE A 55 -5.73 -2.82 14.54
CA PHE A 55 -6.01 -2.12 13.32
C PHE A 55 -6.33 -0.65 13.63
N LEU A 56 -5.59 0.30 13.04
CA LEU A 56 -5.74 1.73 13.35
C LEU A 56 -6.74 2.42 12.44
N GLY A 57 -6.70 2.13 11.15
CA GLY A 57 -7.60 2.77 10.20
C GLY A 57 -7.22 2.61 8.74
N TRP A 58 -8.11 3.09 7.89
CA TRP A 58 -7.96 3.16 6.44
C TRP A 58 -7.76 4.60 5.97
N ARG A 59 -6.99 4.75 4.91
CA ARG A 59 -6.82 6.02 4.19
C ARG A 59 -6.95 5.76 2.69
N GLU A 60 -7.84 6.47 2.03
CA GLU A 60 -7.83 6.51 0.57
C GLU A 60 -6.63 7.32 0.09
N VAL A 61 -5.89 6.78 -0.88
CA VAL A 61 -4.71 7.47 -1.42
C VAL A 61 -5.15 8.56 -2.38
N PRO A 62 -4.80 9.83 -2.14
CA PRO A 62 -5.18 10.93 -3.02
C PRO A 62 -4.49 10.80 -4.38
N THR A 63 -5.27 10.70 -5.44
CA THR A 63 -4.79 10.53 -6.81
C THR A 63 -5.35 11.58 -7.78
N VAL A 64 -4.71 11.70 -8.94
CA VAL A 64 -5.14 12.56 -10.06
C VAL A 64 -5.37 11.70 -11.31
N PRO A 65 -6.52 11.04 -11.45
CA PRO A 65 -6.78 10.10 -12.57
C PRO A 65 -6.63 10.73 -13.95
N LYS A 66 -6.93 12.01 -14.08
CA LYS A 66 -6.88 12.74 -15.37
C LYS A 66 -5.50 12.77 -16.06
N VAL A 67 -4.43 12.43 -15.34
CA VAL A 67 -3.08 12.37 -15.95
C VAL A 67 -2.80 11.03 -16.64
N LEU A 68 -3.69 10.05 -16.48
CA LEU A 68 -3.54 8.71 -17.06
C LEU A 68 -4.01 8.64 -18.50
N GLY A 69 -3.40 7.74 -19.28
CA GLY A 69 -3.97 7.32 -20.55
C GLY A 69 -5.21 6.42 -20.36
N GLN A 70 -6.09 6.38 -21.37
CA GLN A 70 -7.40 5.71 -21.29
C GLN A 70 -7.32 4.26 -20.78
N LYS A 71 -6.41 3.44 -21.32
CA LYS A 71 -6.24 2.04 -20.89
C LYS A 71 -5.90 1.90 -19.41
N ALA A 72 -5.05 2.80 -18.87
CA ALA A 72 -4.69 2.81 -17.48
C ALA A 72 -5.86 3.26 -16.58
N LEU A 73 -6.64 4.22 -17.07
CA LEU A 73 -7.82 4.74 -16.39
C LEU A 73 -8.94 3.70 -16.31
N ASP A 74 -9.21 2.99 -17.40
CA ASP A 74 -10.25 1.96 -17.47
C ASP A 74 -9.99 0.80 -16.49
N ALA A 75 -8.72 0.43 -16.34
CA ALA A 75 -8.27 -0.64 -15.44
C ALA A 75 -7.83 -0.14 -14.05
N MET A 76 -7.98 1.16 -13.75
CA MET A 76 -7.52 1.74 -12.49
C MET A 76 -8.26 1.14 -11.29
N PRO A 77 -7.56 0.58 -10.30
CA PRO A 77 -8.19 0.11 -9.05
C PRO A 77 -8.51 1.28 -8.12
N SER A 78 -9.30 1.01 -7.08
CA SER A 78 -9.37 1.88 -5.90
C SER A 78 -8.10 1.67 -5.06
N ILE A 79 -7.41 2.75 -4.67
CA ILE A 79 -6.09 2.68 -4.03
C ILE A 79 -6.19 3.12 -2.57
N TRP A 80 -5.85 2.20 -1.67
CA TRP A 80 -6.00 2.41 -0.23
C TRP A 80 -4.75 2.06 0.56
N GLN A 81 -4.59 2.73 1.69
CA GLN A 81 -3.62 2.40 2.71
C GLN A 81 -4.34 1.95 3.98
N CYS A 82 -3.80 0.91 4.64
CA CYS A 82 -4.19 0.52 5.98
C CYS A 82 -3.04 0.74 6.95
N PHE A 83 -3.38 1.03 8.19
CA PHE A 83 -2.43 1.32 9.27
C PHE A 83 -2.65 0.35 10.42
N ILE A 84 -1.56 -0.24 10.89
CA ILE A 84 -1.57 -1.34 11.86
C ILE A 84 -0.55 -1.02 12.95
N LYS A 85 -0.99 -1.05 14.20
CA LYS A 85 -0.12 -0.78 15.34
C LYS A 85 0.77 -1.99 15.65
N LYS A 86 2.01 -1.71 15.96
CA LYS A 86 2.97 -2.73 16.40
C LYS A 86 2.52 -3.37 17.73
N PRO A 87 2.48 -4.71 17.84
CA PRO A 87 2.16 -5.38 19.10
C PRO A 87 3.15 -5.05 20.21
N HIS A 88 2.71 -5.16 21.45
CA HIS A 88 3.61 -5.09 22.60
C HIS A 88 4.58 -6.28 22.58
N GLY A 89 5.79 -6.08 23.15
CA GLY A 89 6.80 -7.12 23.24
C GLY A 89 7.55 -7.46 21.95
N ILE A 90 7.13 -6.92 20.81
CA ILE A 90 7.81 -7.13 19.53
C ILE A 90 8.73 -5.95 19.22
N ASN A 91 9.95 -6.24 18.74
CA ASN A 91 10.87 -5.19 18.33
C ASN A 91 10.43 -4.51 17.02
N LYS A 92 10.75 -3.23 16.87
CA LYS A 92 10.54 -2.51 15.62
C LYS A 92 11.47 -3.05 14.52
N GLY A 93 11.12 -2.79 13.27
CA GLY A 93 11.93 -3.21 12.13
C GLY A 93 11.59 -4.62 11.67
N ILE A 94 12.61 -5.47 11.50
CA ILE A 94 12.46 -6.76 10.81
C ILE A 94 11.54 -7.76 11.56
N GLU A 95 11.53 -7.71 12.89
CA GLU A 95 10.68 -8.60 13.68
C GLU A 95 9.20 -8.26 13.48
N PHE A 96 8.86 -6.99 13.53
CA PHE A 96 7.50 -6.53 13.21
C PHE A 96 7.14 -6.80 11.74
N ASP A 97 8.05 -6.55 10.80
CA ASP A 97 7.82 -6.83 9.38
C ASP A 97 7.56 -8.32 9.10
N ARG A 98 8.11 -9.26 9.88
CA ARG A 98 7.80 -10.69 9.77
C ARG A 98 6.33 -10.98 10.10
N ILE A 99 5.79 -10.36 11.15
CA ILE A 99 4.38 -10.51 11.51
C ILE A 99 3.49 -9.90 10.42
N LEU A 100 3.82 -8.71 9.95
CA LEU A 100 3.11 -8.08 8.84
C LEU A 100 3.15 -8.95 7.58
N TYR A 101 4.28 -9.60 7.30
CA TYR A 101 4.41 -10.53 6.18
C TYR A 101 3.48 -11.75 6.32
N GLN A 102 3.44 -12.37 7.50
CA GLN A 102 2.52 -13.50 7.77
C GLN A 102 1.06 -13.08 7.59
N THR A 103 0.67 -11.97 8.20
CA THR A 103 -0.69 -11.39 8.08
C THR A 103 -1.08 -11.16 6.62
N ARG A 104 -0.16 -10.58 5.85
CA ARG A 104 -0.35 -10.39 4.42
C ARG A 104 -0.54 -11.72 3.68
N ARG A 105 0.27 -12.76 3.99
CA ARG A 105 0.16 -14.08 3.34
C ARG A 105 -1.19 -14.74 3.64
N ILE A 106 -1.67 -14.65 4.88
CA ILE A 106 -3.00 -15.15 5.26
C ILE A 106 -4.09 -14.41 4.48
N PHE A 107 -3.98 -13.08 4.40
CA PHE A 107 -4.93 -12.28 3.64
C PHE A 107 -4.92 -12.63 2.14
N GLU A 108 -3.78 -12.81 1.52
CA GLU A 108 -3.66 -13.18 0.10
C GLU A 108 -4.26 -14.55 -0.20
N GLN A 109 -4.26 -15.49 0.77
CA GLN A 109 -4.91 -16.80 0.65
C GLN A 109 -6.45 -16.73 0.71
N SER A 110 -7.02 -15.60 1.11
CA SER A 110 -8.47 -15.39 1.10
C SER A 110 -9.06 -15.24 -0.30
N ASN A 111 -8.22 -15.20 -1.34
CA ASN A 111 -8.58 -15.20 -2.77
C ASN A 111 -9.65 -14.17 -3.14
N PHE A 112 -9.53 -12.94 -2.67
CA PHE A 112 -10.34 -11.85 -3.16
C PHE A 112 -9.89 -11.45 -4.57
N ASP A 113 -10.77 -11.66 -5.53
CA ASP A 113 -10.58 -11.16 -6.89
C ASP A 113 -10.43 -9.63 -6.88
N ASP A 114 -9.69 -9.10 -7.85
CA ASP A 114 -9.42 -7.67 -8.02
C ASP A 114 -8.74 -6.98 -6.82
N THR A 115 -8.16 -7.77 -5.89
CA THR A 115 -7.41 -7.23 -4.75
C THR A 115 -5.92 -7.57 -4.86
N TYR A 116 -5.07 -6.59 -4.66
CA TYR A 116 -3.63 -6.76 -4.72
C TYR A 116 -2.91 -5.93 -3.66
N VAL A 117 -2.07 -6.58 -2.86
CA VAL A 117 -1.23 -5.91 -1.86
C VAL A 117 0.08 -5.46 -2.49
N CYS A 118 0.26 -4.16 -2.71
CA CYS A 118 1.49 -3.60 -3.28
C CYS A 118 2.65 -3.67 -2.29
N SER A 119 2.41 -3.33 -1.04
CA SER A 119 3.37 -3.41 0.06
C SER A 119 2.63 -3.57 1.39
N PHE A 120 3.32 -4.16 2.38
CA PHE A 120 2.80 -4.34 3.74
C PHE A 120 4.00 -4.39 4.69
N SER A 121 4.41 -3.25 5.23
CA SER A 121 5.69 -3.11 5.95
C SER A 121 5.66 -1.95 6.94
N SER A 122 6.47 -2.04 7.98
CA SER A 122 6.71 -0.93 8.91
C SER A 122 7.80 0.04 8.43
N ARG A 123 8.50 -0.28 7.35
CA ARG A 123 9.68 0.48 6.88
C ARG A 123 9.52 1.07 5.50
N THR A 124 8.77 0.42 4.62
CA THR A 124 8.70 0.81 3.21
C THR A 124 7.29 0.85 2.66
N ILE A 125 7.05 1.72 1.68
CA ILE A 125 5.80 1.80 0.91
C ILE A 125 6.13 1.73 -0.58
N VAL A 126 5.29 1.02 -1.32
CA VAL A 126 5.38 0.92 -2.79
C VAL A 126 4.25 1.71 -3.44
N TYR A 127 4.63 2.75 -4.18
CA TYR A 127 3.76 3.45 -5.11
C TYR A 127 4.04 2.93 -6.52
N LYS A 128 3.05 2.35 -7.15
CA LYS A 128 3.19 1.77 -8.50
C LYS A 128 1.89 1.86 -9.28
N GLY A 129 1.96 1.61 -10.59
CA GLY A 129 0.78 1.61 -11.46
C GLY A 129 1.16 1.61 -12.94
N MET A 130 0.15 1.75 -13.78
CA MET A 130 0.32 1.87 -15.23
C MET A 130 0.62 3.32 -15.61
N PHE A 131 1.88 3.73 -15.50
CA PHE A 131 2.33 5.09 -15.77
C PHE A 131 3.28 5.14 -16.95
N LEU A 132 3.24 6.26 -17.68
CA LEU A 132 4.35 6.72 -18.49
C LEU A 132 5.39 7.39 -17.58
N VAL A 133 6.63 7.50 -18.07
CA VAL A 133 7.71 8.19 -17.36
C VAL A 133 7.25 9.61 -16.98
N GLY A 134 7.41 9.98 -15.73
CA GLY A 134 7.01 11.29 -15.21
C GLY A 134 5.58 11.38 -14.66
N GLN A 135 4.69 10.43 -14.98
CA GLN A 135 3.30 10.49 -14.47
C GLN A 135 3.17 10.07 -12.98
N LEU A 136 4.08 9.27 -12.45
CA LEU A 136 4.01 8.75 -11.08
C LEU A 136 3.77 9.86 -10.05
N ARG A 137 4.60 10.90 -10.07
CA ARG A 137 4.49 12.04 -9.14
C ARG A 137 3.23 12.86 -9.40
N SER A 138 2.86 13.06 -10.66
CA SER A 138 1.66 13.81 -11.02
C SER A 138 0.38 13.09 -10.64
N PHE A 139 0.40 11.76 -10.61
CA PHE A 139 -0.75 10.93 -10.25
C PHE A 139 -0.95 10.82 -8.74
N PHE A 140 0.10 10.50 -7.97
CA PHE A 140 0.02 10.39 -6.52
C PHE A 140 0.30 11.74 -5.84
N LYS A 141 -0.73 12.37 -5.28
CA LYS A 141 -0.58 13.66 -4.56
C LYS A 141 0.36 13.56 -3.37
N ASP A 142 0.42 12.39 -2.73
CA ASP A 142 1.34 12.13 -1.61
C ASP A 142 2.79 12.48 -1.98
N LEU A 143 3.22 12.10 -3.20
CA LEU A 143 4.59 12.29 -3.67
C LEU A 143 4.91 13.75 -4.07
N GLN A 144 3.93 14.66 -3.97
CA GLN A 144 4.09 16.07 -4.25
C GLN A 144 4.27 16.91 -2.98
N ASP A 145 3.96 16.36 -1.81
CA ASP A 145 4.06 17.07 -0.52
C ASP A 145 5.50 17.11 -0.03
N ASP A 146 5.97 18.28 0.40
CA ASP A 146 7.34 18.48 0.88
C ASP A 146 7.66 17.73 2.18
N GLU A 147 6.64 17.36 2.95
CA GLU A 147 6.79 16.52 4.14
C GLU A 147 6.91 15.03 3.82
N TYR A 148 6.68 14.63 2.55
CA TYR A 148 6.92 13.27 2.10
C TYR A 148 8.41 13.03 1.89
N LYS A 149 9.14 12.86 2.99
CA LYS A 149 10.60 12.68 2.98
C LYS A 149 10.96 11.19 3.03
N SER A 150 11.96 10.81 2.24
CA SER A 150 12.55 9.47 2.24
C SER A 150 14.04 9.58 1.98
N ALA A 151 14.86 8.95 2.83
CA ALA A 151 16.31 8.94 2.62
C ALA A 151 16.73 8.07 1.43
N ILE A 152 15.88 7.05 1.08
CA ILE A 152 16.14 6.13 -0.02
C ILE A 152 14.85 5.94 -0.82
N ALA A 153 14.93 6.05 -2.15
CA ALA A 153 13.87 5.69 -3.07
C ALA A 153 14.44 4.83 -4.21
N LEU A 154 13.86 3.65 -4.40
CA LEU A 154 14.12 2.84 -5.58
C LEU A 154 13.05 3.15 -6.63
N VAL A 155 13.45 3.40 -7.86
CA VAL A 155 12.55 3.77 -8.96
C VAL A 155 12.77 2.84 -10.13
N HIS A 156 11.68 2.37 -10.74
CA HIS A 156 11.67 1.54 -11.93
C HIS A 156 10.61 2.03 -12.91
N SER A 157 10.94 2.20 -14.18
CA SER A 157 10.07 2.80 -15.19
C SER A 157 9.64 1.85 -16.33
N ARG A 158 10.15 0.62 -16.38
CA ARG A 158 9.79 -0.35 -17.43
C ARG A 158 8.90 -1.46 -16.90
N PHE A 159 7.95 -1.87 -17.74
CA PHE A 159 7.25 -3.15 -17.58
C PHE A 159 8.11 -4.31 -18.08
N SER A 160 7.82 -5.51 -17.59
CA SER A 160 8.42 -6.74 -18.12
C SER A 160 8.05 -6.93 -19.60
N THR A 161 9.02 -7.35 -20.41
CA THR A 161 8.89 -7.42 -21.87
C THR A 161 7.83 -8.44 -22.31
N ASN A 162 7.66 -9.53 -21.56
CA ASN A 162 6.83 -10.67 -21.94
C ASN A 162 5.49 -10.76 -21.19
N THR A 163 5.05 -9.69 -20.53
CA THR A 163 3.80 -9.69 -19.78
C THR A 163 2.88 -8.58 -20.25
N MET A 164 1.56 -8.87 -20.32
CA MET A 164 0.57 -7.83 -20.55
C MET A 164 0.60 -6.83 -19.42
N PRO A 165 0.74 -5.53 -19.72
CA PRO A 165 0.74 -4.49 -18.69
C PRO A 165 -0.54 -4.48 -17.88
N SER A 166 -0.42 -4.40 -16.54
CA SER A 166 -1.55 -4.19 -15.63
C SER A 166 -1.07 -3.45 -14.39
N TRP A 167 -2.00 -2.88 -13.63
CA TRP A 167 -1.70 -2.21 -12.37
C TRP A 167 -0.93 -3.10 -11.41
N GLN A 168 -1.33 -4.36 -11.30
CA GLN A 168 -0.72 -5.35 -10.40
C GLN A 168 0.68 -5.77 -10.88
N ARG A 169 0.88 -5.87 -12.20
CA ARG A 169 2.16 -6.31 -12.81
C ARG A 169 3.19 -5.20 -12.99
N ALA A 170 2.83 -3.95 -12.68
CA ALA A 170 3.80 -2.87 -12.60
C ALA A 170 4.87 -3.20 -11.55
N HIS A 171 6.15 -2.89 -11.83
CA HIS A 171 7.23 -3.09 -10.86
C HIS A 171 7.15 -2.08 -9.69
N PRO A 172 7.72 -2.41 -8.53
CA PRO A 172 8.37 -3.67 -8.20
C PRO A 172 7.35 -4.81 -7.96
N ASN A 173 7.77 -6.04 -8.24
CA ASN A 173 7.02 -7.22 -7.82
C ASN A 173 7.18 -7.42 -6.31
N ARG A 174 6.15 -7.98 -5.66
CA ARG A 174 6.13 -8.18 -4.20
C ARG A 174 7.15 -9.19 -3.70
N PHE A 175 7.39 -10.20 -4.52
CA PHE A 175 8.30 -11.31 -4.25
C PHE A 175 9.23 -11.51 -5.43
N ILE A 176 10.35 -12.14 -5.14
CA ILE A 176 11.15 -12.78 -6.17
C ILE A 176 10.35 -14.01 -6.60
N VAL A 177 9.68 -13.89 -7.73
CA VAL A 177 8.90 -14.97 -8.32
C VAL A 177 9.46 -15.21 -9.71
N HIS A 178 9.69 -16.44 -10.01
CA HIS A 178 10.03 -16.92 -11.34
C HIS A 178 8.93 -17.83 -11.85
#